data_50feae79a292b70ee56bc26b9af4b6bb
#
_entry.id   50feae79a292b70ee56bc26b9af4b6bb
#
_cell.length_a   1.000
_cell.length_b   1.000
_cell.length_c   1.000
_cell.angle_alpha   90.00
_cell.angle_beta   90.00
_cell.angle_gamma   90.00
#
_symmetry.space_group_name_H-M   'P 1'
#
loop_
_entity.id
_entity.type
_entity.pdbx_description
1 polymer ?
#
loop_
_entity_poly.entity_id
_entity_poly.type
_entity_poly.pdbx_seq_one_letter_code
_entity_poly.pdbx_strand_id
1 'polypeptide(L)'
;MWDKRNFDNLALCKVIFFGVFMDYVVVDLEWNNAFDYKTKKGINEIIEIGAVRLNHNLQVVDTFKQLIKPKLSKKLSTRFVDLTGITREEISEYGIPFDRAIADFTRWSAGDDVLFMSWSNSDLYVLVSNYRRFFGTTSVSFIKKYMDVQKYCQNEMKITGKDQVSLAHCAEMLNISIDDLCLHRALEDCYLEAECFKSVYNKNTVADQVSFCDEDFFARLAYKPYLLTVPVSSYYNLYKDEFLCPVCNDRMSRLSDAQVVNSAFKFVCGCKKCNKKSVSYTHLRAHETSLHL
;
A
#
# COMPACT_ATOMS: atom_id res chain seq x y z
N MET A 1 -31.67 28.79 2.80
CA MET A 1 -30.85 29.03 4.00
C MET A 1 -30.61 27.68 4.66
N TRP A 2 -29.52 27.00 4.31
CA TRP A 2 -29.18 25.65 4.83
C TRP A 2 -28.49 25.82 6.18
N ASP A 3 -29.04 25.20 7.20
CA ASP A 3 -28.63 25.33 8.60
C ASP A 3 -27.27 24.64 8.85
N LYS A 4 -26.24 25.43 9.17
CA LYS A 4 -24.88 24.96 9.55
C LYS A 4 -24.86 24.00 10.74
N ARG A 5 -25.92 23.93 11.55
CA ARG A 5 -26.01 23.09 12.75
C ARG A 5 -26.09 21.59 12.45
N ASN A 6 -26.42 21.17 11.21
CA ASN A 6 -26.49 19.77 10.82
C ASN A 6 -25.11 19.17 10.48
N PHE A 7 -24.10 19.97 10.18
CA PHE A 7 -22.74 19.46 9.87
C PHE A 7 -21.96 19.09 11.14
N ASP A 8 -22.16 19.85 12.23
CA ASP A 8 -21.47 19.59 13.49
C ASP A 8 -22.00 18.31 14.17
N ASN A 9 -23.29 18.00 14.01
CA ASN A 9 -23.90 16.78 14.53
C ASN A 9 -23.43 15.50 13.78
N LEU A 10 -23.13 15.59 12.47
CA LEU A 10 -22.57 14.46 11.72
C LEU A 10 -21.11 14.19 12.08
N ALA A 11 -20.33 15.22 12.34
CA ALA A 11 -18.96 15.10 12.81
C ALA A 11 -18.92 14.54 14.24
N LEU A 12 -19.80 15.02 15.14
CA LEU A 12 -19.93 14.51 16.50
C LEU A 12 -20.43 13.06 16.54
N CYS A 13 -21.40 12.67 15.68
CA CYS A 13 -21.84 11.28 15.53
C CYS A 13 -20.71 10.37 15.01
N LYS A 14 -19.89 10.86 14.07
CA LYS A 14 -18.72 10.08 13.60
C LYS A 14 -17.71 9.84 14.73
N VAL A 15 -17.44 10.81 15.57
CA VAL A 15 -16.50 10.71 16.68
C VAL A 15 -17.02 9.80 17.81
N ILE A 16 -18.35 9.82 18.09
CA ILE A 16 -18.94 9.02 19.16
C ILE A 16 -19.07 7.53 18.78
N PHE A 17 -19.25 7.21 17.48
CA PHE A 17 -19.36 5.82 16.99
C PHE A 17 -18.04 5.19 16.55
N PHE A 18 -16.99 5.99 16.36
CA PHE A 18 -15.69 5.48 15.95
C PHE A 18 -14.96 4.91 17.17
N GLY A 19 -14.81 3.61 17.22
CA GLY A 19 -13.91 2.94 18.17
C GLY A 19 -14.53 2.33 19.43
N VAL A 20 -15.86 2.37 19.63
CA VAL A 20 -16.43 1.73 20.85
C VAL A 20 -16.39 0.20 20.76
N PHE A 21 -16.36 -0.38 19.54
CA PHE A 21 -16.30 -1.83 19.32
C PHE A 21 -15.46 -2.21 18.09
N MET A 22 -14.53 -1.36 17.64
CA MET A 22 -13.71 -1.63 16.47
C MET A 22 -12.58 -2.58 16.82
N ASP A 23 -12.44 -3.65 16.05
CA ASP A 23 -11.27 -4.50 16.08
C ASP A 23 -10.20 -3.97 15.12
N TYR A 24 -8.94 -4.24 15.44
CA TYR A 24 -7.79 -3.87 14.62
C TYR A 24 -7.12 -5.14 14.12
N VAL A 25 -6.83 -5.19 12.83
CA VAL A 25 -6.09 -6.28 12.21
C VAL A 25 -4.80 -5.73 11.65
N VAL A 26 -3.70 -5.98 12.32
CA VAL A 26 -2.34 -5.66 11.87
C VAL A 26 -1.89 -6.77 10.93
N VAL A 27 -1.43 -6.41 9.74
CA VAL A 27 -1.06 -7.36 8.67
C VAL A 27 0.31 -7.01 8.14
N ASP A 28 1.17 -8.01 8.08
CA ASP A 28 2.44 -7.96 7.38
C ASP A 28 2.54 -9.08 6.36
N LEU A 29 3.26 -8.86 5.28
CA LEU A 29 3.43 -9.78 4.18
C LEU A 29 4.91 -9.99 3.88
N GLU A 30 5.30 -11.25 3.71
CA GLU A 30 6.60 -11.56 3.12
C GLU A 30 6.45 -11.92 1.64
N TRP A 31 7.31 -11.37 0.78
CA TRP A 31 7.23 -11.58 -0.66
C TRP A 31 8.58 -11.83 -1.32
N ASN A 32 8.56 -12.68 -2.31
CA ASN A 32 9.71 -12.94 -3.18
C ASN A 32 9.54 -12.25 -4.53
N ASN A 33 10.61 -11.65 -5.04
CA ASN A 33 10.61 -11.08 -6.37
C ASN A 33 10.49 -12.18 -7.43
N ALA A 34 9.48 -12.08 -8.27
CA ALA A 34 9.21 -13.00 -9.36
C ALA A 34 9.12 -12.25 -10.70
N PHE A 35 9.35 -12.96 -11.79
CA PHE A 35 9.09 -12.45 -13.13
C PHE A 35 7.86 -13.14 -13.73
N ASP A 36 6.83 -12.36 -14.02
CA ASP A 36 5.64 -12.87 -14.68
C ASP A 36 5.82 -12.86 -16.20
N TYR A 37 6.07 -14.04 -16.77
CA TYR A 37 6.26 -14.22 -18.20
C TYR A 37 5.02 -13.88 -19.05
N LYS A 38 3.82 -13.90 -18.45
CA LYS A 38 2.58 -13.53 -19.14
C LYS A 38 2.47 -12.02 -19.37
N THR A 39 2.80 -11.24 -18.35
CA THR A 39 2.75 -9.77 -18.40
C THR A 39 4.09 -9.15 -18.77
N LYS A 40 5.18 -9.94 -18.82
CA LYS A 40 6.58 -9.52 -18.99
C LYS A 40 7.02 -8.46 -18.00
N LYS A 41 6.57 -8.58 -16.73
CA LYS A 41 6.87 -7.62 -15.65
C LYS A 41 7.34 -8.36 -14.40
N GLY A 42 8.11 -7.64 -13.58
CA GLY A 42 8.39 -8.06 -12.22
C GLY A 42 7.14 -7.93 -11.34
N ILE A 43 7.01 -8.83 -10.38
CA ILE A 43 5.98 -8.81 -9.35
C ILE A 43 6.59 -9.27 -8.02
N ASN A 44 6.17 -8.67 -6.94
CA ASN A 44 6.40 -9.14 -5.59
C ASN A 44 5.32 -10.20 -5.27
N GLU A 45 5.67 -11.48 -5.38
CA GLU A 45 4.76 -12.58 -5.13
C GLU A 45 4.72 -12.91 -3.65
N ILE A 46 3.54 -12.87 -3.04
CA ILE A 46 3.35 -13.11 -1.59
C ILE A 46 3.69 -14.57 -1.27
N ILE A 47 4.52 -14.76 -0.25
CA ILE A 47 4.98 -16.06 0.25
C ILE A 47 4.48 -16.35 1.66
N GLU A 48 4.31 -15.34 2.51
CA GLU A 48 3.72 -15.49 3.83
C GLU A 48 2.73 -14.35 4.10
N ILE A 49 1.65 -14.64 4.81
CA ILE A 49 0.75 -13.68 5.42
C ILE A 49 0.84 -13.89 6.93
N GLY A 50 1.19 -12.84 7.65
CA GLY A 50 1.08 -12.76 9.10
C GLY A 50 0.01 -11.74 9.48
N ALA A 51 -0.72 -11.98 10.56
CA ALA A 51 -1.61 -10.98 11.12
C ALA A 51 -1.88 -11.18 12.61
N VAL A 52 -2.09 -10.07 13.29
CA VAL A 52 -2.50 -10.01 14.69
C VAL A 52 -3.83 -9.26 14.79
N ARG A 53 -4.81 -9.85 15.48
CA ARG A 53 -6.10 -9.20 15.76
C ARG A 53 -6.11 -8.64 17.18
N LEU A 54 -6.37 -7.35 17.29
CA LEU A 54 -6.60 -6.67 18.55
C LEU A 54 -8.08 -6.34 18.69
N ASN A 55 -8.62 -6.51 19.90
CA ASN A 55 -9.96 -6.02 20.23
C ASN A 55 -9.95 -4.50 20.47
N HIS A 56 -11.11 -3.92 20.72
CA HIS A 56 -11.29 -2.50 21.03
C HIS A 56 -10.52 -2.01 22.29
N ASN A 57 -10.05 -2.91 23.14
CA ASN A 57 -9.18 -2.60 24.29
C ASN A 57 -7.69 -2.77 23.94
N LEU A 58 -7.36 -2.96 22.68
CA LEU A 58 -6.01 -3.19 22.15
C LEU A 58 -5.34 -4.46 22.71
N GLN A 59 -6.13 -5.44 23.13
CA GLN A 59 -5.64 -6.74 23.57
C GLN A 59 -5.57 -7.68 22.37
N VAL A 60 -4.48 -8.43 22.23
CA VAL A 60 -4.36 -9.49 21.22
C VAL A 60 -5.39 -10.57 21.54
N VAL A 61 -6.27 -10.85 20.61
CA VAL A 61 -7.34 -11.86 20.75
C VAL A 61 -7.19 -13.03 19.80
N ASP A 62 -6.50 -12.85 18.69
CA ASP A 62 -6.27 -13.93 17.71
C ASP A 62 -5.08 -13.61 16.80
N THR A 63 -4.55 -14.64 16.13
CA THR A 63 -3.43 -14.50 15.20
C THR A 63 -3.64 -15.35 13.95
N PHE A 64 -3.05 -14.92 12.85
CA PHE A 64 -3.05 -15.65 11.59
C PHE A 64 -1.63 -15.76 11.05
N LYS A 65 -1.23 -16.94 10.58
CA LYS A 65 0.04 -17.19 9.91
C LYS A 65 -0.15 -18.24 8.83
N GLN A 66 0.20 -17.90 7.60
CA GLN A 66 0.05 -18.84 6.50
C GLN A 66 1.12 -18.65 5.44
N LEU A 67 1.85 -19.73 5.15
CA LEU A 67 2.75 -19.82 4.01
C LEU A 67 1.99 -20.09 2.72
N ILE A 68 2.44 -19.46 1.63
CA ILE A 68 1.81 -19.54 0.32
C ILE A 68 2.76 -20.18 -0.69
N LYS A 69 2.27 -21.19 -1.40
CA LYS A 69 3.01 -21.81 -2.51
C LYS A 69 3.08 -20.86 -3.70
N PRO A 70 4.31 -20.41 -4.10
CA PRO A 70 4.45 -19.51 -5.22
C PRO A 70 4.02 -20.16 -6.54
N LYS A 71 3.33 -19.38 -7.38
CA LYS A 71 2.92 -19.79 -8.74
C LYS A 71 3.89 -19.28 -9.81
N LEU A 72 4.56 -18.15 -9.57
CA LEU A 72 5.44 -17.47 -10.52
C LEU A 72 6.90 -17.67 -10.19
N SER A 73 7.27 -17.63 -8.92
CA SER A 73 8.63 -17.81 -8.43
C SER A 73 9.08 -19.27 -8.56
N LYS A 74 9.91 -19.54 -9.56
CA LYS A 74 10.55 -20.88 -9.70
C LYS A 74 11.61 -21.13 -8.63
N LYS A 75 12.23 -20.05 -8.13
CA LYS A 75 13.24 -20.10 -7.07
C LYS A 75 13.00 -18.94 -6.09
N LEU A 76 13.23 -19.17 -4.83
CA LEU A 76 13.35 -18.10 -3.85
C LEU A 76 14.68 -17.38 -4.08
N SER A 77 14.68 -16.07 -4.00
CA SER A 77 15.92 -15.28 -4.08
C SER A 77 16.74 -15.50 -2.80
N THR A 78 18.06 -15.52 -2.92
CA THR A 78 18.96 -15.64 -1.77
C THR A 78 18.64 -14.56 -0.73
N ARG A 79 18.47 -13.32 -1.19
CA ARG A 79 18.11 -12.20 -0.30
C ARG A 79 16.82 -12.46 0.49
N PHE A 80 15.79 -13.05 -0.14
CA PHE A 80 14.54 -13.38 0.54
C PHE A 80 14.78 -14.44 1.64
N VAL A 81 15.50 -15.51 1.30
CA VAL A 81 15.81 -16.59 2.27
C VAL A 81 16.67 -16.07 3.42
N ASP A 82 17.70 -15.27 3.11
CA ASP A 82 18.60 -14.70 4.12
C ASP A 82 17.86 -13.75 5.08
N LEU A 83 16.88 -13.02 4.57
CA LEU A 83 16.11 -12.04 5.35
C LEU A 83 15.04 -12.73 6.20
N THR A 84 14.23 -13.61 5.59
CA THR A 84 13.02 -14.17 6.24
C THR A 84 13.26 -15.53 6.91
N GLY A 85 14.33 -16.23 6.53
CA GLY A 85 14.57 -17.61 6.92
C GLY A 85 13.60 -18.63 6.30
N ILE A 86 12.65 -18.20 5.45
CA ILE A 86 11.66 -19.08 4.83
C ILE A 86 12.35 -19.93 3.76
N THR A 87 12.24 -21.25 3.90
CA THR A 87 12.86 -22.22 2.99
C THR A 87 11.83 -22.82 2.02
N ARG A 88 12.35 -23.45 0.96
CA ARG A 88 11.50 -24.18 0.00
C ARG A 88 10.84 -25.39 0.63
N GLU A 89 11.55 -26.04 1.52
CA GLU A 89 11.09 -27.20 2.28
C GLU A 89 9.91 -26.81 3.15
N GLU A 90 10.00 -25.71 3.88
CA GLU A 90 8.94 -25.16 4.72
C GLU A 90 7.70 -24.81 3.87
N ILE A 91 7.88 -24.12 2.72
CA ILE A 91 6.77 -23.80 1.81
C ILE A 91 6.17 -25.10 1.20
N SER A 92 6.98 -26.09 0.88
CA SER A 92 6.49 -27.36 0.32
C SER A 92 5.60 -28.10 1.30
N GLU A 93 5.97 -28.10 2.57
CA GLU A 93 5.29 -28.80 3.65
C GLU A 93 4.02 -28.05 4.11
N TYR A 94 4.14 -26.75 4.42
CA TYR A 94 3.08 -25.97 5.07
C TYR A 94 2.39 -24.96 4.16
N GLY A 95 2.94 -24.69 2.99
CA GLY A 95 2.36 -23.71 2.07
C GLY A 95 1.08 -24.22 1.40
N ILE A 96 0.14 -23.32 1.20
CA ILE A 96 -1.11 -23.57 0.46
C ILE A 96 -1.22 -22.64 -0.77
N PRO A 97 -2.12 -22.92 -1.72
CA PRO A 97 -2.35 -22.01 -2.84
C PRO A 97 -2.83 -20.63 -2.39
N PHE A 98 -2.44 -19.56 -3.14
CA PHE A 98 -2.78 -18.17 -2.84
C PHE A 98 -4.28 -17.94 -2.65
N ASP A 99 -5.11 -18.47 -3.53
CA ASP A 99 -6.58 -18.36 -3.47
C ASP A 99 -7.15 -18.97 -2.19
N ARG A 100 -6.61 -20.08 -1.74
CA ARG A 100 -7.00 -20.70 -0.48
C ARG A 100 -6.55 -19.86 0.72
N ALA A 101 -5.29 -19.41 0.73
CA ALA A 101 -4.76 -18.56 1.80
C ALA A 101 -5.59 -17.27 1.97
N ILE A 102 -5.95 -16.62 0.85
CA ILE A 102 -6.79 -15.43 0.87
C ILE A 102 -8.20 -15.73 1.37
N ALA A 103 -8.79 -16.86 0.98
CA ALA A 103 -10.12 -17.26 1.47
C ALA A 103 -10.11 -17.52 2.99
N ASP A 104 -9.07 -18.19 3.49
CA ASP A 104 -8.92 -18.46 4.92
C ASP A 104 -8.65 -17.17 5.70
N PHE A 105 -7.78 -16.27 5.20
CA PHE A 105 -7.51 -14.96 5.78
C PHE A 105 -8.76 -14.06 5.81
N THR A 106 -9.53 -14.03 4.72
CA THR A 106 -10.79 -13.26 4.65
C THR A 106 -11.78 -13.74 5.70
N ARG A 107 -11.88 -15.04 5.91
CA ARG A 107 -12.78 -15.63 6.93
C ARG A 107 -12.30 -15.31 8.34
N TRP A 108 -10.99 -15.43 8.59
CA TRP A 108 -10.40 -15.15 9.89
C TRP A 108 -10.53 -13.66 10.25
N SER A 109 -10.30 -12.76 9.30
CA SER A 109 -10.34 -11.31 9.51
C SER A 109 -11.76 -10.72 9.49
N ALA A 110 -12.80 -11.52 9.26
CA ALA A 110 -14.18 -11.06 9.22
C ALA A 110 -14.63 -10.45 10.56
N GLY A 111 -15.44 -9.41 10.49
CA GLY A 111 -16.03 -8.74 11.65
C GLY A 111 -16.91 -7.56 11.20
N ASP A 112 -17.74 -7.07 12.12
CA ASP A 112 -18.70 -6.00 11.83
C ASP A 112 -17.98 -4.65 11.61
N ASP A 113 -16.97 -4.37 12.42
CA ASP A 113 -16.17 -3.15 12.32
C ASP A 113 -14.68 -3.46 12.53
N VAL A 114 -13.95 -3.60 11.43
CA VAL A 114 -12.52 -3.97 11.42
C VAL A 114 -11.70 -2.89 10.71
N LEU A 115 -10.65 -2.41 11.37
CA LEU A 115 -9.62 -1.56 10.80
C LEU A 115 -8.38 -2.39 10.46
N PHE A 116 -8.08 -2.53 9.18
CA PHE A 116 -6.83 -3.14 8.72
C PHE A 116 -5.69 -2.13 8.80
N MET A 117 -4.53 -2.60 9.21
CA MET A 117 -3.33 -1.79 9.41
C MET A 117 -2.09 -2.53 8.93
N SER A 118 -1.08 -1.81 8.44
CA SER A 118 0.26 -2.35 8.15
C SER A 118 1.32 -1.27 8.32
N TRP A 119 2.58 -1.70 8.44
CA TRP A 119 3.71 -0.78 8.50
C TRP A 119 3.98 -0.20 7.12
N SER A 120 3.50 0.99 6.86
CA SER A 120 3.43 1.63 5.55
C SER A 120 2.38 1.03 4.61
N ASN A 121 2.28 1.59 3.42
CA ASN A 121 1.36 1.09 2.39
C ASN A 121 1.97 -0.04 1.53
N SER A 122 3.19 -0.51 1.81
CA SER A 122 3.90 -1.48 0.96
C SER A 122 3.14 -2.79 0.83
N ASP A 123 2.68 -3.33 1.96
CA ASP A 123 1.92 -4.58 2.03
C ASP A 123 0.61 -4.49 1.27
N LEU A 124 -0.11 -3.37 1.44
CA LEU A 124 -1.35 -3.15 0.72
C LEU A 124 -1.13 -3.10 -0.80
N TYR A 125 -0.03 -2.49 -1.27
CA TYR A 125 0.31 -2.50 -2.69
C TYR A 125 0.67 -3.87 -3.22
N VAL A 126 1.43 -4.64 -2.45
CA VAL A 126 1.78 -6.01 -2.81
C VAL A 126 0.52 -6.87 -2.87
N LEU A 127 -0.37 -6.74 -1.90
CA LEU A 127 -1.66 -7.45 -1.87
C LEU A 127 -2.51 -7.11 -3.11
N VAL A 128 -2.72 -5.82 -3.42
CA VAL A 128 -3.48 -5.38 -4.60
C VAL A 128 -2.85 -5.88 -5.90
N SER A 129 -1.51 -5.88 -6.00
CA SER A 129 -0.78 -6.39 -7.16
C SER A 129 -1.02 -7.90 -7.36
N ASN A 130 -1.00 -8.69 -6.27
CA ASN A 130 -1.29 -10.12 -6.32
C ASN A 130 -2.78 -10.40 -6.63
N TYR A 131 -3.70 -9.63 -6.07
CA TYR A 131 -5.13 -9.69 -6.41
C TYR A 131 -5.34 -9.45 -7.91
N ARG A 132 -4.76 -8.38 -8.45
CA ARG A 132 -4.83 -8.09 -9.89
C ARG A 132 -4.27 -9.23 -10.73
N ARG A 133 -3.17 -9.83 -10.31
CA ARG A 133 -2.50 -10.90 -11.05
C ARG A 133 -3.26 -12.21 -11.01
N PHE A 134 -3.78 -12.61 -9.87
CA PHE A 134 -4.35 -13.93 -9.65
C PHE A 134 -5.89 -13.97 -9.74
N PHE A 135 -6.56 -12.86 -9.40
CA PHE A 135 -8.04 -12.77 -9.45
C PHE A 135 -8.56 -11.83 -10.56
N GLY A 136 -7.68 -11.06 -11.21
CA GLY A 136 -8.09 -10.13 -12.29
C GLY A 136 -8.77 -8.84 -11.79
N THR A 137 -8.79 -8.59 -10.48
CA THR A 137 -9.36 -7.38 -9.86
C THR A 137 -8.33 -6.69 -8.97
N THR A 138 -8.44 -5.39 -8.80
CA THR A 138 -7.66 -4.62 -7.83
C THR A 138 -8.39 -4.45 -6.50
N SER A 139 -9.69 -4.69 -6.47
CA SER A 139 -10.52 -4.52 -5.28
C SER A 139 -10.33 -5.66 -4.29
N VAL A 140 -9.82 -5.32 -3.10
CA VAL A 140 -9.66 -6.25 -1.96
C VAL A 140 -10.88 -6.05 -1.06
N SER A 141 -11.99 -6.70 -1.42
CA SER A 141 -13.33 -6.41 -0.90
C SER A 141 -13.53 -6.61 0.60
N PHE A 142 -12.69 -7.41 1.26
CA PHE A 142 -12.76 -7.62 2.71
C PHE A 142 -12.13 -6.48 3.52
N ILE A 143 -11.25 -5.66 2.92
CA ILE A 143 -10.69 -4.47 3.57
C ILE A 143 -11.63 -3.28 3.32
N LYS A 144 -12.35 -2.85 4.34
CA LYS A 144 -13.27 -1.68 4.27
C LYS A 144 -12.67 -0.41 4.84
N LYS A 145 -11.75 -0.57 5.80
CA LYS A 145 -11.03 0.51 6.46
C LYS A 145 -9.56 0.14 6.55
N TYR A 146 -8.69 1.10 6.29
CA TYR A 146 -7.25 0.90 6.32
C TYR A 146 -6.53 2.10 6.94
N MET A 147 -5.45 1.82 7.65
CA MET A 147 -4.56 2.82 8.21
C MET A 147 -3.09 2.40 8.04
N ASP A 148 -2.26 3.36 7.65
CA ASP A 148 -0.80 3.26 7.61
C ASP A 148 -0.25 3.52 9.03
N VAL A 149 0.19 2.45 9.72
CA VAL A 149 0.68 2.52 11.11
C VAL A 149 1.96 3.33 11.22
N GLN A 150 2.88 3.20 10.25
CA GLN A 150 4.11 3.98 10.24
C GLN A 150 3.81 5.48 10.27
N LYS A 151 2.92 5.92 9.39
CA LYS A 151 2.50 7.32 9.31
C LYS A 151 1.75 7.76 10.57
N TYR A 152 0.90 6.89 11.11
CA TYR A 152 0.18 7.15 12.36
C TYR A 152 1.16 7.36 13.52
N CYS A 153 2.10 6.44 13.73
CA CYS A 153 3.14 6.56 14.77
C CYS A 153 3.96 7.84 14.60
N GLN A 154 4.42 8.14 13.39
CA GLN A 154 5.18 9.37 13.12
C GLN A 154 4.40 10.63 13.48
N ASN A 155 3.08 10.68 13.18
CA ASN A 155 2.23 11.81 13.50
C ASN A 155 2.05 11.98 15.03
N GLU A 156 1.72 10.91 15.74
CA GLU A 156 1.52 10.94 17.20
C GLU A 156 2.82 11.27 17.95
N MET A 157 3.95 10.75 17.48
CA MET A 157 5.29 11.07 18.02
C MET A 157 5.80 12.45 17.58
N LYS A 158 5.06 13.17 16.70
CA LYS A 158 5.43 14.47 16.14
C LYS A 158 6.80 14.48 15.46
N ILE A 159 7.12 13.36 14.80
CA ILE A 159 8.35 13.23 14.02
C ILE A 159 8.21 14.08 12.77
N THR A 160 9.03 15.13 12.66
CA THR A 160 9.06 16.03 11.52
C THR A 160 10.17 15.61 10.55
N GLY A 161 9.84 15.53 9.26
CA GLY A 161 10.79 15.15 8.22
C GLY A 161 10.11 14.44 7.07
N LYS A 162 10.89 14.14 6.02
CA LYS A 162 10.41 13.39 4.85
C LYS A 162 10.79 11.92 4.92
N ASP A 163 11.63 11.54 5.86
CA ASP A 163 12.16 10.19 5.97
C ASP A 163 11.16 9.29 6.71
N GLN A 164 10.96 8.11 6.16
CA GLN A 164 10.13 7.08 6.78
C GLN A 164 10.93 6.42 7.91
N VAL A 165 10.33 6.32 9.08
CA VAL A 165 10.93 5.62 10.22
C VAL A 165 10.73 4.11 10.04
N SER A 166 11.80 3.31 10.13
CA SER A 166 11.69 1.86 10.10
C SER A 166 10.97 1.34 11.35
N LEU A 167 10.38 0.15 11.26
CA LEU A 167 9.69 -0.49 12.38
C LEU A 167 10.62 -0.66 13.59
N ALA A 168 11.83 -1.18 13.37
CA ALA A 168 12.83 -1.36 14.43
C ALA A 168 13.22 -0.01 15.09
N HIS A 169 13.41 1.05 14.30
CA HIS A 169 13.77 2.36 14.85
C HIS A 169 12.58 2.99 15.61
N CYS A 170 11.36 2.80 15.16
CA CYS A 170 10.17 3.23 15.90
C CYS A 170 10.06 2.51 17.25
N ALA A 171 10.28 1.20 17.27
CA ALA A 171 10.29 0.41 18.49
C ALA A 171 11.36 0.88 19.48
N GLU A 172 12.59 1.16 18.99
CA GLU A 172 13.67 1.73 19.77
C GLU A 172 13.26 3.07 20.40
N MET A 173 12.70 3.99 19.61
CA MET A 173 12.22 5.30 20.11
C MET A 173 11.12 5.16 21.17
N LEU A 174 10.32 4.12 21.12
CA LEU A 174 9.26 3.81 22.07
C LEU A 174 9.73 2.94 23.26
N ASN A 175 11.02 2.60 23.31
CA ASN A 175 11.62 1.70 24.30
C ASN A 175 10.96 0.30 24.35
N ILE A 176 10.53 -0.20 23.18
CA ILE A 176 10.01 -1.56 23.01
C ILE A 176 11.21 -2.47 22.73
N SER A 177 11.40 -3.52 23.57
CA SER A 177 12.46 -4.52 23.35
C SER A 177 12.15 -5.36 22.12
N ILE A 178 13.17 -5.57 21.30
CA ILE A 178 13.13 -6.41 20.10
C ILE A 178 14.06 -7.64 20.22
N ASP A 179 14.69 -7.85 21.39
CA ASP A 179 15.79 -8.82 21.54
C ASP A 179 15.36 -10.27 21.35
N ASP A 180 14.09 -10.59 21.61
CA ASP A 180 13.51 -11.95 21.50
C ASP A 180 12.70 -12.14 20.20
N LEU A 181 12.65 -11.15 19.31
CA LEU A 181 11.85 -11.21 18.08
C LEU A 181 12.69 -11.68 16.89
N CYS A 182 12.23 -12.74 16.24
CA CYS A 182 12.72 -13.11 14.91
C CYS A 182 12.15 -12.15 13.86
N LEU A 183 12.67 -10.94 13.79
CA LEU A 183 12.25 -9.95 12.77
C LEU A 183 12.36 -10.54 11.36
N HIS A 184 11.54 -10.04 10.46
CA HIS A 184 11.38 -10.52 9.08
C HIS A 184 10.66 -11.87 8.95
N ARG A 185 9.73 -12.11 9.88
CA ARG A 185 8.66 -13.10 9.72
C ARG A 185 7.35 -12.35 9.94
N ALA A 186 6.44 -12.49 9.00
CA ALA A 186 5.23 -11.65 8.93
C ALA A 186 4.44 -11.58 10.24
N LEU A 187 4.29 -12.67 10.99
CA LEU A 187 3.57 -12.63 12.26
C LEU A 187 4.34 -11.91 13.36
N GLU A 188 5.64 -12.10 13.43
CA GLU A 188 6.52 -11.48 14.41
C GLU A 188 6.59 -9.96 14.20
N ASP A 189 6.65 -9.52 12.94
CA ASP A 189 6.60 -8.09 12.59
C ASP A 189 5.23 -7.48 12.93
N CYS A 190 4.11 -8.21 12.73
CA CYS A 190 2.79 -7.77 13.17
C CYS A 190 2.69 -7.54 14.68
N TYR A 191 3.34 -8.37 15.51
CA TYR A 191 3.38 -8.15 16.95
C TYR A 191 4.11 -6.85 17.29
N LEU A 192 5.25 -6.58 16.66
CA LEU A 192 6.01 -5.36 16.88
C LEU A 192 5.25 -4.12 16.42
N GLU A 193 4.60 -4.20 15.25
CA GLU A 193 3.71 -3.12 14.77
C GLU A 193 2.56 -2.84 15.72
N ALA A 194 1.93 -3.91 16.25
CA ALA A 194 0.86 -3.79 17.23
C ALA A 194 1.34 -3.09 18.51
N GLU A 195 2.53 -3.44 19.02
CA GLU A 195 3.11 -2.79 20.21
C GLU A 195 3.46 -1.33 19.94
N CYS A 196 4.02 -0.99 18.78
CA CYS A 196 4.25 0.39 18.38
C CYS A 196 2.93 1.18 18.33
N PHE A 197 1.91 0.63 17.68
CA PHE A 197 0.59 1.24 17.61
C PHE A 197 -0.02 1.47 18.98
N LYS A 198 -0.03 0.46 19.86
CA LYS A 198 -0.57 0.53 21.23
C LYS A 198 0.12 1.62 22.06
N SER A 199 1.44 1.74 21.91
CA SER A 199 2.25 2.70 22.68
C SER A 199 1.92 4.16 22.37
N VAL A 200 1.45 4.46 21.15
CA VAL A 200 1.10 5.82 20.73
C VAL A 200 -0.41 6.01 20.52
N TYR A 201 -1.22 4.99 20.85
CA TYR A 201 -2.65 5.03 20.57
C TYR A 201 -3.33 6.24 21.19
N ASN A 202 -4.05 7.00 20.39
CA ASN A 202 -4.80 8.16 20.79
C ASN A 202 -6.22 8.08 20.22
N LYS A 203 -7.19 7.86 21.08
CA LYS A 203 -8.62 7.73 20.73
C LYS A 203 -9.16 8.95 19.96
N ASN A 204 -8.60 10.14 20.19
CA ASN A 204 -9.10 11.37 19.59
C ASN A 204 -8.59 11.61 18.17
N THR A 205 -7.46 11.00 17.79
CA THR A 205 -6.78 11.24 16.50
C THR A 205 -6.79 10.04 15.57
N VAL A 206 -6.99 8.82 16.09
CA VAL A 206 -6.95 7.59 15.28
C VAL A 206 -7.96 7.62 14.13
N ALA A 207 -9.14 8.16 14.34
CA ALA A 207 -10.18 8.28 13.33
C ALA A 207 -9.77 9.14 12.11
N ASP A 208 -8.95 10.16 12.33
CA ASP A 208 -8.50 11.09 11.29
C ASP A 208 -7.49 10.46 10.33
N GLN A 209 -6.88 9.34 10.72
CA GLN A 209 -5.87 8.63 9.92
C GLN A 209 -6.47 7.45 9.13
N VAL A 210 -7.76 7.14 9.33
CA VAL A 210 -8.43 6.01 8.67
C VAL A 210 -8.87 6.38 7.27
N SER A 211 -8.50 5.55 6.31
CA SER A 211 -8.97 5.58 4.93
C SER A 211 -10.10 4.59 4.73
N PHE A 212 -11.22 5.02 4.12
CA PHE A 212 -12.27 4.10 3.67
C PHE A 212 -11.87 3.50 2.32
N CYS A 213 -11.98 2.18 2.22
CA CYS A 213 -11.49 1.39 1.10
C CYS A 213 -12.66 0.96 0.21
N ASP A 214 -12.98 1.79 -0.77
CA ASP A 214 -13.90 1.51 -1.86
C ASP A 214 -13.14 1.07 -3.13
N GLU A 215 -13.86 0.86 -4.22
CA GLU A 215 -13.25 0.51 -5.52
C GLU A 215 -12.31 1.60 -6.03
N ASP A 216 -12.66 2.86 -5.83
CA ASP A 216 -11.82 4.00 -6.24
C ASP A 216 -10.53 4.09 -5.42
N PHE A 217 -10.58 3.76 -4.12
CA PHE A 217 -9.40 3.67 -3.28
C PHE A 217 -8.40 2.63 -3.84
N PHE A 218 -8.86 1.41 -4.13
CA PHE A 218 -8.01 0.36 -4.67
C PHE A 218 -7.56 0.65 -6.10
N ALA A 219 -8.40 1.26 -6.93
CA ALA A 219 -8.04 1.70 -8.27
C ALA A 219 -6.88 2.72 -8.22
N ARG A 220 -6.96 3.73 -7.33
CA ARG A 220 -5.87 4.70 -7.11
C ARG A 220 -4.57 4.05 -6.67
N LEU A 221 -4.63 3.03 -5.81
CA LEU A 221 -3.45 2.27 -5.38
C LEU A 221 -2.77 1.54 -6.54
N ALA A 222 -3.55 0.93 -7.41
CA ALA A 222 -3.04 0.20 -8.57
C ALA A 222 -2.28 1.09 -9.57
N TYR A 223 -2.48 2.40 -9.50
CA TYR A 223 -1.88 3.41 -10.40
C TYR A 223 -0.82 4.28 -9.74
N LYS A 224 -0.32 3.93 -8.56
CA LYS A 224 0.79 4.70 -7.99
C LYS A 224 2.04 4.64 -8.86
N PRO A 225 2.76 5.78 -9.00
CA PRO A 225 3.84 5.94 -9.97
C PRO A 225 4.97 4.91 -9.85
N TYR A 226 5.25 4.38 -8.67
CA TYR A 226 6.30 3.38 -8.48
C TYR A 226 5.88 1.95 -8.92
N LEU A 227 4.57 1.69 -9.11
CA LEU A 227 4.06 0.46 -9.71
C LEU A 227 3.94 0.56 -11.24
N LEU A 228 3.95 1.78 -11.79
CA LEU A 228 3.85 2.05 -13.21
C LEU A 228 5.26 2.30 -13.76
N THR A 229 5.86 1.30 -14.35
CA THR A 229 7.12 1.45 -15.09
C THR A 229 6.92 2.07 -16.47
N VAL A 230 5.68 2.03 -16.98
CA VAL A 230 5.29 2.59 -18.28
C VAL A 230 3.90 3.22 -18.16
N PRO A 231 3.66 4.42 -18.74
CA PRO A 231 2.33 5.02 -18.76
C PRO A 231 1.32 4.10 -19.45
N VAL A 232 0.20 3.83 -18.80
CA VAL A 232 -0.87 3.04 -19.40
C VAL A 232 -1.76 3.99 -20.19
N SER A 233 -1.67 3.95 -21.50
CA SER A 233 -2.36 4.88 -22.43
C SER A 233 -3.88 4.88 -22.29
N SER A 234 -4.48 3.86 -21.70
CA SER A 234 -5.92 3.79 -21.41
C SER A 234 -6.38 4.74 -20.31
N TYR A 235 -5.48 5.23 -19.45
CA TYR A 235 -5.81 6.06 -18.30
C TYR A 235 -5.34 7.51 -18.41
N TYR A 236 -4.37 7.78 -19.28
CA TYR A 236 -3.88 9.13 -19.50
C TYR A 236 -3.59 9.36 -20.99
N ASN A 237 -4.27 10.33 -21.57
CA ASN A 237 -4.05 10.67 -22.98
C ASN A 237 -2.99 11.77 -23.07
N LEU A 238 -1.71 11.37 -23.08
CA LEU A 238 -0.57 12.27 -23.29
C LEU A 238 -0.62 13.06 -24.62
N TYR A 239 -1.51 12.69 -25.53
CA TYR A 239 -1.67 13.39 -26.82
C TYR A 239 -2.56 14.64 -26.72
N LYS A 240 -3.28 14.82 -25.63
CA LYS A 240 -4.09 16.03 -25.39
C LYS A 240 -3.26 17.21 -24.89
N ASP A 241 -2.06 16.97 -24.34
CA ASP A 241 -1.22 18.04 -23.81
C ASP A 241 -0.47 18.73 -24.94
N GLU A 242 -0.63 20.02 -25.03
CA GLU A 242 0.12 20.87 -25.96
C GLU A 242 1.38 21.40 -25.26
N PHE A 243 2.53 21.08 -25.81
CA PHE A 243 3.82 21.57 -25.32
C PHE A 243 4.32 22.69 -26.21
N LEU A 244 4.57 23.85 -25.62
CA LEU A 244 5.09 25.00 -26.31
C LEU A 244 6.61 25.10 -26.14
N CYS A 245 7.29 25.49 -27.19
CA CYS A 245 8.72 25.68 -27.19
C CYS A 245 9.12 26.89 -26.34
N PRO A 246 10.01 26.73 -25.34
CA PRO A 246 10.42 27.83 -24.49
C PRO A 246 11.23 28.92 -25.19
N VAL A 247 11.65 28.68 -26.46
CA VAL A 247 12.43 29.61 -27.25
C VAL A 247 11.57 30.41 -28.23
N CYS A 248 10.67 29.74 -28.97
CA CYS A 248 9.91 30.37 -30.04
C CYS A 248 8.40 30.26 -29.88
N ASN A 249 7.93 29.71 -28.79
CA ASN A 249 6.53 29.50 -28.40
C ASN A 249 5.69 28.70 -29.44
N ASP A 250 6.37 27.97 -30.31
CA ASP A 250 5.71 27.10 -31.29
C ASP A 250 5.43 25.73 -30.70
N ARG A 251 4.48 24.97 -31.27
CA ARG A 251 4.14 23.63 -30.78
C ARG A 251 5.31 22.67 -30.92
N MET A 252 5.55 21.90 -29.86
CA MET A 252 6.57 20.86 -29.86
C MET A 252 5.95 19.48 -30.09
N SER A 253 6.69 18.62 -30.79
CA SER A 253 6.34 17.21 -30.98
C SER A 253 7.09 16.34 -30.00
N ARG A 254 6.42 15.31 -29.44
CA ARG A 254 7.07 14.32 -28.58
C ARG A 254 8.02 13.46 -29.40
N LEU A 255 9.25 13.30 -28.92
CA LEU A 255 10.34 12.56 -29.55
C LEU A 255 10.66 11.23 -28.88
N SER A 256 10.20 11.01 -27.65
CA SER A 256 10.42 9.77 -26.90
C SER A 256 9.13 9.28 -26.26
N ASP A 257 9.11 8.00 -25.89
CA ASP A 257 8.08 7.47 -25.03
C ASP A 257 8.13 8.12 -23.65
N ALA A 258 6.97 8.21 -23.01
CA ALA A 258 6.88 8.74 -21.67
C ALA A 258 7.36 7.71 -20.66
N GLN A 259 8.14 8.16 -19.69
CA GLN A 259 8.59 7.38 -18.53
C GLN A 259 7.98 7.97 -17.27
N VAL A 260 7.66 7.14 -16.29
CA VAL A 260 7.22 7.61 -14.98
C VAL A 260 8.42 7.88 -14.10
N VAL A 261 8.58 9.11 -13.65
CA VAL A 261 9.68 9.56 -12.80
C VAL A 261 9.13 10.51 -11.74
N ASN A 262 9.28 10.20 -10.47
CA ASN A 262 8.86 11.05 -9.34
C ASN A 262 7.41 11.58 -9.45
N SER A 263 6.46 10.69 -9.67
CA SER A 263 5.04 11.04 -9.83
C SER A 263 4.73 11.97 -11.02
N ALA A 264 5.57 11.96 -12.04
CA ALA A 264 5.37 12.70 -13.27
C ALA A 264 5.68 11.84 -14.49
N PHE A 265 5.05 12.16 -15.62
CA PHE A 265 5.48 11.63 -16.91
C PHE A 265 6.64 12.50 -17.43
N LYS A 266 7.77 11.87 -17.70
CA LYS A 266 8.95 12.48 -18.29
C LYS A 266 9.10 12.02 -19.75
N PHE A 267 9.27 12.94 -20.67
CA PHE A 267 9.53 12.65 -22.09
C PHE A 267 10.29 13.80 -22.76
N VAL A 268 10.86 13.51 -23.91
CA VAL A 268 11.59 14.51 -24.71
C VAL A 268 10.67 15.06 -25.78
N CYS A 269 10.60 16.38 -25.88
CA CYS A 269 9.92 17.12 -26.94
C CYS A 269 10.92 17.83 -27.85
N GLY A 270 10.58 17.97 -29.14
CA GLY A 270 11.34 18.71 -30.12
C GLY A 270 10.50 19.75 -30.84
N CYS A 271 11.04 20.95 -30.98
CA CYS A 271 10.46 22.02 -31.80
C CYS A 271 10.94 21.90 -33.24
N LYS A 272 10.00 21.80 -34.16
CA LYS A 272 10.35 21.74 -35.62
C LYS A 272 10.82 23.08 -36.14
N LYS A 273 10.43 24.20 -35.51
CA LYS A 273 10.76 25.56 -36.00
C LYS A 273 12.18 25.99 -35.66
N CYS A 274 12.62 25.77 -34.42
CA CYS A 274 13.94 26.20 -33.96
C CYS A 274 14.87 25.04 -33.56
N ASN A 275 14.49 23.80 -33.84
CA ASN A 275 15.27 22.59 -33.58
C ASN A 275 15.64 22.37 -32.10
N LYS A 276 15.00 23.11 -31.15
CA LYS A 276 15.22 22.97 -29.72
C LYS A 276 14.62 21.68 -29.21
N LYS A 277 15.41 20.91 -28.46
CA LYS A 277 14.92 19.78 -27.65
C LYS A 277 14.75 20.20 -26.22
N SER A 278 13.69 19.75 -25.57
CA SER A 278 13.39 20.00 -24.16
C SER A 278 12.87 18.74 -23.49
N VAL A 279 13.19 18.58 -22.22
CA VAL A 279 12.59 17.53 -21.38
C VAL A 279 11.36 18.13 -20.74
N SER A 280 10.22 17.51 -20.98
CA SER A 280 8.94 17.92 -20.42
C SER A 280 8.52 16.96 -19.32
N TYR A 281 7.90 17.52 -18.30
CA TYR A 281 7.34 16.79 -17.16
C TYR A 281 5.88 17.18 -17.03
N THR A 282 5.00 16.19 -17.04
CA THR A 282 3.59 16.36 -16.73
C THR A 282 3.30 15.70 -15.39
N HIS A 283 3.00 16.49 -14.38
CA HIS A 283 2.68 15.95 -13.07
C HIS A 283 1.31 15.25 -13.09
N LEU A 284 1.24 14.06 -12.53
CA LEU A 284 -0.01 13.37 -12.23
C LEU A 284 -0.68 14.13 -11.07
N ARG A 285 -1.59 15.03 -11.38
CA ARG A 285 -2.40 15.69 -10.36
C ARG A 285 -3.48 14.72 -9.89
N ALA A 286 -3.71 14.67 -8.58
CA ALA A 286 -4.74 13.84 -7.97
C ALA A 286 -6.17 14.13 -8.53
N HIS A 287 -6.39 15.32 -9.11
CA HIS A 287 -7.66 15.71 -9.75
C HIS A 287 -7.86 15.13 -11.16
N GLU A 288 -6.81 14.77 -11.87
CA GLU A 288 -6.94 14.24 -13.24
C GLU A 288 -7.23 12.74 -13.27
N THR A 289 -6.99 12.05 -12.16
CA THR A 289 -7.33 10.63 -11.99
C THR A 289 -8.78 10.40 -11.53
N SER A 290 -9.45 11.42 -11.00
CA SER A 290 -10.84 11.30 -10.51
C SER A 290 -11.91 11.70 -11.55
N LEU A 291 -11.52 12.15 -12.73
CA LEU A 291 -12.48 12.64 -13.76
C LEU A 291 -12.73 11.65 -14.90
N HIS A 292 -12.13 10.46 -14.90
CA HIS A 292 -12.27 9.50 -15.99
C HIS A 292 -12.27 8.03 -15.52
N LEU A 293 -12.91 7.77 -14.37
CA LEU A 293 -13.33 6.42 -13.99
C LEU A 293 -14.85 6.35 -13.96
#